data_1e3f99fdd7518f40b11f6f98e84c7d2f
#
_entry.id   1e3f99fdd7518f40b11f6f98e84c7d2f
#
_cell.length_a   1.000
_cell.length_b   1.000
_cell.length_c   1.000
_cell.angle_alpha   90.00
_cell.angle_beta   90.00
_cell.angle_gamma   90.00
#
_symmetry.space_group_name_H-M   'P 1'
#
loop_
_entity.id
_entity.type
_entity.pdbx_description
1 polymer ?
#
loop_
_entity_poly.entity_id
_entity_poly.type
_entity_poly.pdbx_seq_one_letter_code
_entity_poly.pdbx_strand_id
1 'polypeptide(L)'
;MLAATSIIAEAERTVGIADSDACVRGNLERLVDSLNREFPMSPKGEMMVRSTLLMDSVNRLQGLKWLQDHPEIAAEPIEDPVFLMGLPRSGTTYFQYLFDRDRRFRLIRTWESSMPSPPPGSDPESVTRRRAAWIELQKARGHFEGFEALHLYDDDGSDECHAFLEQSYGAAGLHNLYRVPTYFDWLMDELDLVQTYRIHKRQLQLLQWRSERKPWALKYPNHVIGLNEILEVHPDARFVMTHRDPAQVLASISKMTHNLRSRRCAGPVDMHEVGRDMLHFIQRHVDRIMTFDRGPFGHRVIHIDYYALIADPVREMRMMHRGLGIDTPDDVGEAVSAWCAANPKNARGRNDYSLAQYGLDAASVAERFTAYMRRFDVPPEREGLARAGTLPSGPVHAGNPGSNDPVSAP
;
A
#
# COMPACT_ATOMS: atom_id res chain seq x y z
N MET A 1 9.38 -19.58 17.73
CA MET A 1 9.07 -18.26 18.33
C MET A 1 10.11 -17.27 17.85
N LEU A 2 9.69 -16.12 17.32
CA LEU A 2 10.59 -15.08 16.80
C LEU A 2 11.30 -14.34 17.94
N ALA A 3 12.54 -13.88 17.68
CA ALA A 3 13.31 -13.05 18.60
C ALA A 3 13.88 -11.83 17.85
N ALA A 4 13.44 -10.62 18.19
CA ALA A 4 13.89 -9.38 17.57
C ALA A 4 15.41 -9.21 17.65
N THR A 5 16.00 -9.51 18.81
CA THR A 5 17.46 -9.45 19.03
C THR A 5 18.24 -10.36 18.09
N SER A 6 17.70 -11.55 17.76
CA SER A 6 18.34 -12.48 16.81
C SER A 6 18.28 -11.94 15.37
N ILE A 7 17.17 -11.31 14.99
CA ILE A 7 17.00 -10.69 13.67
C ILE A 7 17.97 -9.52 13.50
N ILE A 8 18.03 -8.63 14.50
CA ILE A 8 18.95 -7.49 14.51
C ILE A 8 20.41 -7.96 14.42
N ALA A 9 20.83 -8.88 15.29
CA ALA A 9 22.20 -9.38 15.30
C ALA A 9 22.60 -10.06 13.98
N GLU A 10 21.68 -10.72 13.29
CA GLU A 10 21.94 -11.32 11.98
C GLU A 10 22.07 -10.26 10.90
N ALA A 11 21.20 -9.24 10.90
CA ALA A 11 21.29 -8.12 9.96
C ALA A 11 22.61 -7.35 10.15
N GLU A 12 23.01 -7.05 11.38
CA GLU A 12 24.28 -6.41 11.71
C GLU A 12 25.48 -7.20 11.19
N ARG A 13 25.51 -8.52 11.44
CA ARG A 13 26.58 -9.40 10.89
C ARG A 13 26.60 -9.42 9.37
N THR A 14 25.41 -9.41 8.73
CA THR A 14 25.27 -9.46 7.27
C THR A 14 25.82 -8.19 6.62
N VAL A 15 25.56 -7.02 7.22
CA VAL A 15 25.92 -5.72 6.65
C VAL A 15 27.27 -5.21 7.18
N GLY A 16 27.68 -5.65 8.36
CA GLY A 16 28.96 -5.26 8.99
C GLY A 16 28.88 -3.91 9.72
N ILE A 17 27.70 -3.43 10.11
CA ILE A 17 27.50 -2.24 10.95
C ILE A 17 26.50 -2.53 12.06
N ALA A 18 26.64 -1.82 13.18
CA ALA A 18 25.70 -1.90 14.27
C ALA A 18 24.42 -1.07 14.01
N ASP A 19 23.27 -1.60 14.44
CA ASP A 19 22.02 -0.87 14.44
C ASP A 19 21.91 0.02 15.68
N SER A 20 22.20 1.30 15.54
CA SER A 20 22.16 2.28 16.63
C SER A 20 20.79 2.96 16.80
N ASP A 21 19.80 2.68 15.91
CA ASP A 21 18.49 3.31 15.98
C ASP A 21 17.60 2.60 17.01
N ALA A 22 17.60 3.12 18.24
CA ALA A 22 16.82 2.54 19.35
C ALA A 22 15.30 2.58 19.08
N CYS A 23 14.79 3.57 18.31
CA CYS A 23 13.38 3.67 17.97
C CYS A 23 12.98 2.50 17.06
N VAL A 24 13.70 2.28 15.98
CA VAL A 24 13.41 1.17 15.04
C VAL A 24 13.55 -0.19 15.70
N ARG A 25 14.57 -0.37 16.58
CA ARG A 25 14.72 -1.61 17.36
C ARG A 25 13.52 -1.85 18.26
N GLY A 26 13.05 -0.81 18.96
CA GLY A 26 11.86 -0.90 19.81
C GLY A 26 10.58 -1.20 19.01
N ASN A 27 10.46 -0.65 17.80
CA ASN A 27 9.33 -0.96 16.90
C ASN A 27 9.33 -2.45 16.51
N LEU A 28 10.51 -3.01 16.15
CA LEU A 28 10.64 -4.43 15.84
C LEU A 28 10.32 -5.32 17.06
N GLU A 29 10.78 -4.94 18.25
CA GLU A 29 10.51 -5.69 19.49
C GLU A 29 8.99 -5.75 19.75
N ARG A 30 8.28 -4.64 19.61
CA ARG A 30 6.81 -4.59 19.74
C ARG A 30 6.10 -5.43 18.69
N LEU A 31 6.52 -5.34 17.42
CA LEU A 31 5.95 -6.14 16.35
C LEU A 31 6.16 -7.64 16.61
N VAL A 32 7.37 -8.05 17.00
CA VAL A 32 7.70 -9.45 17.28
C VAL A 32 6.94 -9.97 18.51
N ASP A 33 6.75 -9.13 19.54
CA ASP A 33 5.93 -9.49 20.69
C ASP A 33 4.46 -9.74 20.30
N SER A 34 3.86 -8.84 19.52
CA SER A 34 2.49 -9.01 19.00
C SER A 34 2.38 -10.25 18.09
N LEU A 35 3.33 -10.46 17.19
CA LEU A 35 3.39 -11.64 16.31
C LEU A 35 3.39 -12.95 17.11
N ASN A 36 4.22 -13.03 18.15
CA ASN A 36 4.34 -14.22 18.98
C ASN A 36 3.10 -14.52 19.82
N ARG A 37 2.37 -13.49 20.25
CA ARG A 37 1.18 -13.63 21.10
C ARG A 37 -0.11 -13.79 20.31
N GLU A 38 -0.23 -13.14 19.15
CA GLU A 38 -1.51 -12.90 18.50
C GLU A 38 -1.65 -13.56 17.14
N PHE A 39 -0.54 -14.04 16.54
CA PHE A 39 -0.53 -14.65 15.23
C PHE A 39 0.03 -16.08 15.27
N PRO A 40 -0.83 -17.12 15.30
CA PRO A 40 -0.39 -18.51 15.34
C PRO A 40 0.24 -18.92 14.00
N MET A 41 1.55 -18.81 13.89
CA MET A 41 2.30 -19.09 12.68
C MET A 41 2.53 -20.60 12.49
N SER A 42 2.38 -21.09 11.25
CA SER A 42 2.92 -22.40 10.87
C SER A 42 4.46 -22.36 10.84
N PRO A 43 5.18 -23.50 10.90
CA PRO A 43 6.64 -23.49 10.76
C PRO A 43 7.13 -22.77 9.49
N LYS A 44 6.43 -22.96 8.38
CA LYS A 44 6.68 -22.25 7.11
C LYS A 44 6.37 -20.76 7.24
N GLY A 45 5.27 -20.42 7.91
CA GLY A 45 4.88 -19.04 8.18
C GLY A 45 5.90 -18.31 9.04
N GLU A 46 6.39 -18.91 10.12
CA GLU A 46 7.43 -18.35 10.98
C GLU A 46 8.73 -18.08 10.20
N MET A 47 9.14 -19.02 9.35
CA MET A 47 10.30 -18.84 8.48
C MET A 47 10.09 -17.66 7.50
N MET A 48 8.91 -17.56 6.88
CA MET A 48 8.58 -16.46 5.96
C MET A 48 8.60 -15.11 6.66
N VAL A 49 7.95 -14.99 7.83
CA VAL A 49 7.92 -13.76 8.62
C VAL A 49 9.33 -13.36 9.04
N ARG A 50 10.11 -14.29 9.58
CA ARG A 50 11.49 -14.03 9.98
C ARG A 50 12.35 -13.54 8.81
N SER A 51 12.22 -14.18 7.65
CA SER A 51 12.96 -13.79 6.44
C SER A 51 12.59 -12.38 5.98
N THR A 52 11.31 -12.00 6.03
CA THR A 52 10.86 -10.64 5.70
C THR A 52 11.46 -9.61 6.65
N LEU A 53 11.30 -9.80 7.96
CA LEU A 53 11.82 -8.87 8.97
C LEU A 53 13.36 -8.74 8.91
N LEU A 54 14.06 -9.84 8.61
CA LEU A 54 15.52 -9.81 8.41
C LEU A 54 15.88 -9.00 7.17
N MET A 55 15.16 -9.18 6.04
CA MET A 55 15.41 -8.45 4.81
C MET A 55 15.19 -6.94 5.00
N ASP A 56 14.12 -6.55 5.69
CA ASP A 56 13.83 -5.15 6.02
C ASP A 56 14.96 -4.53 6.85
N SER A 57 15.44 -5.26 7.88
CA SER A 57 16.60 -4.84 8.68
C SER A 57 17.88 -4.70 7.82
N VAL A 58 18.16 -5.69 6.97
CA VAL A 58 19.36 -5.68 6.09
C VAL A 58 19.30 -4.52 5.10
N ASN A 59 18.17 -4.32 4.42
CA ASN A 59 17.97 -3.22 3.46
C ASN A 59 18.18 -1.85 4.13
N ARG A 60 17.61 -1.68 5.34
CA ARG A 60 17.78 -0.45 6.11
C ARG A 60 19.24 -0.22 6.50
N LEU A 61 19.92 -1.24 7.03
CA LEU A 61 21.33 -1.13 7.44
C LEU A 61 22.25 -0.91 6.24
N GLN A 62 21.99 -1.53 5.10
CA GLN A 62 22.73 -1.25 3.85
C GLN A 62 22.58 0.21 3.44
N GLY A 63 21.35 0.75 3.49
CA GLY A 63 21.11 2.18 3.23
C GLY A 63 21.85 3.09 4.22
N LEU A 64 21.87 2.75 5.51
CA LEU A 64 22.62 3.49 6.53
C LEU A 64 24.14 3.43 6.26
N LYS A 65 24.65 2.28 5.85
CA LYS A 65 26.07 2.14 5.47
C LYS A 65 26.42 3.06 4.31
N TRP A 66 25.60 3.11 3.27
CA TRP A 66 25.80 4.03 2.15
C TRP A 66 25.79 5.49 2.59
N LEU A 67 24.90 5.88 3.52
CA LEU A 67 24.86 7.23 4.08
C LEU A 67 26.08 7.56 4.96
N GLN A 68 26.68 6.57 5.62
CA GLN A 68 27.93 6.74 6.38
C GLN A 68 29.14 6.89 5.44
N ASP A 69 29.21 6.05 4.40
CA ASP A 69 30.32 6.07 3.42
C ASP A 69 30.22 7.28 2.47
N HIS A 70 28.99 7.82 2.25
CA HIS A 70 28.65 8.91 1.33
C HIS A 70 27.69 9.90 1.98
N PRO A 71 28.16 10.76 2.91
CA PRO A 71 27.28 11.71 3.64
C PRO A 71 26.55 12.69 2.73
N GLU A 72 27.07 12.95 1.52
CA GLU A 72 26.42 13.81 0.51
C GLU A 72 25.05 13.28 0.05
N ILE A 73 24.75 11.99 0.21
CA ILE A 73 23.43 11.41 -0.10
C ILE A 73 22.33 12.08 0.75
N ALA A 74 22.64 12.40 2.01
CA ALA A 74 21.68 13.03 2.90
C ALA A 74 21.31 14.47 2.46
N ALA A 75 22.12 15.09 1.59
CA ALA A 75 21.88 16.41 1.03
C ALA A 75 21.08 16.36 -0.30
N GLU A 76 20.78 15.17 -0.85
CA GLU A 76 19.94 15.07 -2.04
C GLU A 76 18.55 15.68 -1.77
N PRO A 77 18.12 16.69 -2.54
CA PRO A 77 16.81 17.30 -2.35
C PRO A 77 15.71 16.37 -2.85
N ILE A 78 14.67 16.17 -2.07
CA ILE A 78 13.41 15.56 -2.50
C ILE A 78 12.39 16.68 -2.54
N GLU A 79 12.14 17.20 -3.74
CA GLU A 79 11.36 18.40 -3.97
C GLU A 79 9.98 18.07 -4.53
N ASP A 80 8.95 18.79 -4.06
CA ASP A 80 7.56 18.70 -4.52
C ASP A 80 7.01 17.25 -4.66
N PRO A 81 7.27 16.34 -3.69
CA PRO A 81 6.82 14.96 -3.84
C PRO A 81 5.28 14.86 -3.83
N VAL A 82 4.73 14.07 -4.73
CA VAL A 82 3.30 13.80 -4.82
C VAL A 82 2.99 12.45 -4.18
N PHE A 83 2.22 12.46 -3.10
CA PHE A 83 1.81 11.23 -2.42
C PHE A 83 0.44 10.77 -2.92
N LEU A 84 0.39 9.58 -3.53
CA LEU A 84 -0.80 8.94 -4.04
C LEU A 84 -1.35 7.97 -2.99
N MET A 85 -2.55 8.23 -2.49
CA MET A 85 -3.11 7.51 -1.35
C MET A 85 -4.64 7.36 -1.42
N GLY A 86 -5.23 6.80 -0.40
CA GLY A 86 -6.66 6.61 -0.23
C GLY A 86 -6.92 5.41 0.67
N LEU A 87 -8.17 5.03 0.88
CA LEU A 87 -8.42 3.76 1.54
C LEU A 87 -7.83 2.61 0.72
N PRO A 88 -7.22 1.59 1.34
CA PRO A 88 -6.79 0.40 0.60
C PRO A 88 -7.96 -0.15 -0.23
N ARG A 89 -7.70 -0.56 -1.47
CA ARG A 89 -8.72 -1.04 -2.42
C ARG A 89 -9.65 0.04 -3.01
N SER A 90 -9.34 1.31 -2.86
CA SER A 90 -10.07 2.41 -3.51
C SER A 90 -9.58 2.74 -4.93
N GLY A 91 -8.80 1.85 -5.56
CA GLY A 91 -8.29 2.05 -6.93
C GLY A 91 -6.91 2.72 -7.00
N THR A 92 -6.21 2.90 -5.88
CA THR A 92 -4.89 3.55 -5.80
C THR A 92 -3.84 2.89 -6.70
N THR A 93 -3.86 1.56 -6.86
CA THR A 93 -2.92 0.85 -7.75
C THR A 93 -3.22 1.15 -9.23
N TYR A 94 -4.49 1.16 -9.63
CA TYR A 94 -4.87 1.57 -10.98
C TYR A 94 -4.39 3.00 -11.27
N PHE A 95 -4.63 3.91 -10.33
CA PHE A 95 -4.20 5.30 -10.43
C PHE A 95 -2.67 5.44 -10.49
N GLN A 96 -1.91 4.66 -9.73
CA GLN A 96 -0.44 4.61 -9.79
C GLN A 96 0.06 4.26 -11.19
N TYR A 97 -0.53 3.26 -11.84
CA TYR A 97 -0.14 2.89 -13.20
C TYR A 97 -0.48 3.95 -14.25
N LEU A 98 -1.58 4.70 -14.06
CA LEU A 98 -1.86 5.86 -14.91
C LEU A 98 -0.81 6.95 -14.71
N PHE A 99 -0.44 7.21 -13.47
CA PHE A 99 0.59 8.20 -13.12
C PHE A 99 1.97 7.82 -13.68
N ASP A 100 2.29 6.54 -13.72
CA ASP A 100 3.53 6.01 -14.30
C ASP A 100 3.63 6.21 -15.83
N ARG A 101 2.55 6.65 -16.49
CA ARG A 101 2.59 7.06 -17.91
C ARG A 101 3.17 8.44 -18.08
N ASP A 102 3.21 9.27 -17.07
CA ASP A 102 3.85 10.58 -17.10
C ASP A 102 5.33 10.49 -16.70
N ARG A 103 6.19 10.49 -17.72
CA ARG A 103 7.64 10.35 -17.56
C ARG A 103 8.33 11.51 -16.84
N ARG A 104 7.61 12.59 -16.56
CA ARG A 104 8.13 13.72 -15.77
C ARG A 104 8.30 13.34 -14.30
N PHE A 105 7.56 12.33 -13.84
CA PHE A 105 7.65 11.82 -12.47
C PHE A 105 8.52 10.58 -12.39
N ARG A 106 9.12 10.38 -11.22
CA ARG A 106 9.78 9.13 -10.84
C ARG A 106 8.90 8.36 -9.87
N LEU A 107 8.70 7.08 -10.15
CA LEU A 107 8.07 6.13 -9.25
C LEU A 107 9.11 5.09 -8.81
N ILE A 108 8.94 4.55 -7.60
CA ILE A 108 9.74 3.41 -7.12
C ILE A 108 9.44 2.22 -8.03
N ARG A 109 10.45 1.45 -8.41
CA ARG A 109 10.29 0.21 -9.17
C ARG A 109 10.27 -1.00 -8.24
N THR A 110 9.61 -2.09 -8.64
CA THR A 110 9.52 -3.33 -7.87
C THR A 110 10.88 -3.89 -7.45
N TRP A 111 11.87 -3.82 -8.32
CA TRP A 111 13.24 -4.23 -7.99
C TRP A 111 13.96 -3.25 -7.04
N GLU A 112 13.66 -1.93 -7.12
CA GLU A 112 14.23 -0.92 -6.22
C GLU A 112 13.69 -1.03 -4.79
N SER A 113 12.39 -1.31 -4.65
CA SER A 113 11.77 -1.49 -3.33
C SER A 113 12.37 -2.68 -2.57
N SER A 114 12.68 -3.75 -3.29
CA SER A 114 13.21 -5.01 -2.71
C SER A 114 14.73 -5.03 -2.58
N MET A 115 15.44 -4.33 -3.46
CA MET A 115 16.91 -4.28 -3.50
C MET A 115 17.40 -2.84 -3.69
N PRO A 116 17.17 -1.93 -2.70
CA PRO A 116 17.51 -0.51 -2.85
C PRO A 116 19.02 -0.24 -2.91
N SER A 117 19.83 -1.16 -2.41
CA SER A 117 21.29 -1.04 -2.36
C SER A 117 21.99 -2.06 -3.29
N PRO A 118 23.11 -1.67 -3.97
CA PRO A 118 23.71 -0.34 -4.04
C PRO A 118 22.79 0.67 -4.74
N PRO A 119 22.96 2.00 -4.50
CA PRO A 119 22.16 3.03 -5.19
C PRO A 119 22.27 2.89 -6.72
N PRO A 120 21.18 3.03 -7.48
CA PRO A 120 21.19 2.83 -8.93
C PRO A 120 22.25 3.68 -9.66
N GLY A 121 22.38 4.95 -9.26
CA GLY A 121 23.34 5.87 -9.86
C GLY A 121 24.79 5.62 -9.50
N SER A 122 25.09 4.79 -8.48
CA SER A 122 26.46 4.43 -8.10
C SER A 122 27.06 3.32 -8.97
N ASP A 123 26.21 2.44 -9.50
CA ASP A 123 26.61 1.31 -10.33
C ASP A 123 25.54 1.04 -11.41
N PRO A 124 25.47 1.92 -12.45
CA PRO A 124 24.47 1.79 -13.52
C PRO A 124 24.55 0.46 -14.28
N GLU A 125 25.73 -0.13 -14.37
CA GLU A 125 25.93 -1.42 -15.06
C GLU A 125 25.24 -2.57 -14.30
N SER A 126 25.20 -2.51 -12.97
CA SER A 126 24.51 -3.52 -12.16
C SER A 126 23.01 -3.42 -12.24
N VAL A 127 22.45 -2.25 -12.57
CA VAL A 127 20.98 -2.01 -12.59
C VAL A 127 20.29 -3.00 -13.51
N THR A 128 20.77 -3.15 -14.75
CA THR A 128 20.18 -4.09 -15.72
C THR A 128 20.20 -5.53 -15.20
N ARG A 129 21.32 -5.96 -14.61
CA ARG A 129 21.45 -7.31 -14.04
C ARG A 129 20.55 -7.51 -12.84
N ARG A 130 20.46 -6.54 -11.91
CA ARG A 130 19.62 -6.61 -10.71
C ARG A 130 18.15 -6.66 -11.08
N ARG A 131 17.72 -5.81 -12.01
CA ARG A 131 16.35 -5.80 -12.54
C ARG A 131 16.00 -7.13 -13.20
N ALA A 132 16.86 -7.68 -14.05
CA ALA A 132 16.67 -8.98 -14.68
C ALA A 132 16.58 -10.10 -13.63
N ALA A 133 17.49 -10.11 -12.64
CA ALA A 133 17.47 -11.09 -11.56
C ALA A 133 16.18 -11.02 -10.72
N TRP A 134 15.66 -9.82 -10.47
CA TRP A 134 14.40 -9.62 -9.79
C TRP A 134 13.22 -10.21 -10.60
N ILE A 135 13.11 -9.87 -11.87
CA ILE A 135 12.06 -10.38 -12.76
C ILE A 135 12.06 -11.92 -12.79
N GLU A 136 13.22 -12.53 -12.98
CA GLU A 136 13.36 -13.99 -12.96
C GLU A 136 12.99 -14.61 -11.60
N LEU A 137 13.35 -13.95 -10.50
CA LEU A 137 12.96 -14.39 -9.16
C LEU A 137 11.43 -14.34 -8.98
N GLN A 138 10.75 -13.29 -9.44
CA GLN A 138 9.29 -13.19 -9.35
C GLN A 138 8.61 -14.27 -10.20
N LYS A 139 9.05 -14.48 -11.42
CA LYS A 139 8.55 -15.56 -12.27
C LYS A 139 8.72 -16.94 -11.62
N ALA A 140 9.87 -17.21 -11.00
CA ALA A 140 10.14 -18.47 -10.33
C ALA A 140 9.30 -18.67 -9.06
N ARG A 141 9.03 -17.59 -8.30
CA ARG A 141 8.16 -17.61 -7.10
C ARG A 141 6.70 -17.81 -7.47
N GLY A 142 6.28 -17.25 -8.60
CA GLY A 142 4.89 -17.18 -9.01
C GLY A 142 4.01 -16.44 -8.00
N HIS A 143 2.77 -16.23 -8.36
CA HIS A 143 1.76 -15.68 -7.47
C HIS A 143 0.83 -16.79 -7.00
N PHE A 144 0.12 -16.57 -5.89
CA PHE A 144 -0.93 -17.51 -5.47
C PHE A 144 -2.12 -17.43 -6.43
N GLU A 145 -2.86 -18.52 -6.54
CA GLU A 145 -4.06 -18.58 -7.38
C GLU A 145 -5.03 -17.43 -7.05
N GLY A 146 -5.46 -16.71 -8.08
CA GLY A 146 -6.33 -15.53 -7.96
C GLY A 146 -5.64 -14.23 -7.52
N PHE A 147 -4.32 -14.20 -7.33
CA PHE A 147 -3.59 -12.97 -6.99
C PHE A 147 -3.78 -11.88 -8.04
N GLU A 148 -3.67 -12.23 -9.32
CA GLU A 148 -3.81 -11.27 -10.42
C GLU A 148 -5.20 -10.63 -10.50
N ALA A 149 -6.24 -11.36 -10.08
CA ALA A 149 -7.58 -10.81 -9.96
C ALA A 149 -7.73 -9.86 -8.76
N LEU A 150 -6.95 -10.08 -7.69
CA LEU A 150 -6.97 -9.25 -6.49
C LEU A 150 -6.10 -8.01 -6.62
N HIS A 151 -4.95 -8.12 -7.28
CA HIS A 151 -3.95 -7.07 -7.33
C HIS A 151 -3.36 -6.93 -8.72
N LEU A 152 -3.40 -5.72 -9.27
CA LEU A 152 -2.70 -5.39 -10.51
C LEU A 152 -1.21 -5.32 -10.16
N TYR A 153 -0.42 -6.20 -10.76
CA TYR A 153 1.02 -6.30 -10.51
C TYR A 153 1.78 -6.52 -11.82
N ASP A 154 2.91 -5.87 -11.92
CA ASP A 154 3.85 -6.01 -13.02
C ASP A 154 5.25 -6.20 -12.41
N ASP A 155 5.92 -7.30 -12.72
CA ASP A 155 7.25 -7.64 -12.17
C ASP A 155 8.30 -6.56 -12.43
N ASP A 156 8.11 -5.73 -13.45
CA ASP A 156 8.98 -4.62 -13.83
C ASP A 156 8.30 -3.24 -13.68
N GLY A 157 7.14 -3.22 -13.05
CA GLY A 157 6.31 -2.04 -12.88
C GLY A 157 6.73 -1.12 -11.74
N SER A 158 5.88 -0.11 -11.50
CA SER A 158 5.99 0.74 -10.32
C SER A 158 5.48 0.02 -9.08
N ASP A 159 6.13 0.25 -7.95
CA ASP A 159 5.83 -0.34 -6.65
C ASP A 159 5.38 0.69 -5.62
N GLU A 160 4.92 0.20 -4.49
CA GLU A 160 4.45 1.00 -3.36
C GLU A 160 5.58 1.38 -2.40
N CYS A 161 5.36 2.44 -1.62
CA CYS A 161 6.29 2.85 -0.57
C CYS A 161 6.32 1.89 0.64
N HIS A 162 5.43 0.89 0.72
CA HIS A 162 5.30 0.03 1.89
C HIS A 162 6.63 -0.59 2.31
N ALA A 163 7.44 -1.10 1.35
CA ALA A 163 8.72 -1.73 1.65
C ALA A 163 9.71 -0.79 2.36
N PHE A 164 9.65 0.53 2.10
CA PHE A 164 10.51 1.50 2.78
C PHE A 164 9.99 1.86 4.17
N LEU A 165 8.67 1.87 4.36
CA LEU A 165 8.05 2.08 5.66
C LEU A 165 8.21 0.85 6.57
N GLU A 166 8.19 -0.36 5.99
CA GLU A 166 8.43 -1.63 6.70
C GLU A 166 9.85 -1.69 7.28
N GLN A 167 10.84 -1.04 6.67
CA GLN A 167 12.21 -0.94 7.20
C GLN A 167 12.31 -0.23 8.56
N SER A 168 11.33 0.60 8.91
CA SER A 168 11.18 1.19 10.24
C SER A 168 10.19 0.44 11.13
N TYR A 169 9.55 -0.59 10.56
CA TYR A 169 8.40 -1.27 11.16
C TYR A 169 7.24 -0.32 11.47
N GLY A 170 7.09 0.78 10.69
CA GLY A 170 6.04 1.80 10.82
C GLY A 170 4.93 1.68 9.77
N ALA A 171 4.75 0.52 9.13
CA ALA A 171 3.77 0.32 8.07
C ALA A 171 2.48 -0.32 8.59
N ALA A 172 1.34 0.36 8.48
CA ALA A 172 0.05 -0.17 8.89
C ALA A 172 -0.35 -1.45 8.14
N GLY A 173 0.17 -1.65 6.91
CA GLY A 173 -0.05 -2.86 6.11
C GLY A 173 0.45 -4.15 6.76
N LEU A 174 1.36 -4.09 7.73
CA LEU A 174 1.78 -5.25 8.51
C LEU A 174 0.60 -5.94 9.20
N HIS A 175 -0.44 -5.18 9.61
CA HIS A 175 -1.65 -5.76 10.17
C HIS A 175 -2.51 -6.54 9.15
N ASN A 176 -2.36 -6.25 7.86
CA ASN A 176 -2.99 -7.06 6.81
C ASN A 176 -2.22 -8.38 6.58
N LEU A 177 -0.88 -8.32 6.61
CA LEU A 177 -0.02 -9.49 6.41
C LEU A 177 -0.09 -10.48 7.59
N TYR A 178 -0.22 -9.93 8.78
CA TYR A 178 -0.18 -10.66 10.06
C TYR A 178 -1.32 -10.17 10.95
N ARG A 179 -1.87 -11.02 11.79
CA ARG A 179 -2.79 -10.55 12.81
C ARG A 179 -2.00 -10.01 14.00
N VAL A 180 -1.89 -8.70 14.09
CA VAL A 180 -1.13 -7.96 15.12
C VAL A 180 -1.93 -6.76 15.65
N PRO A 181 -3.12 -6.98 16.25
CA PRO A 181 -4.01 -5.89 16.64
C PRO A 181 -3.39 -4.96 17.68
N THR A 182 -2.71 -5.47 18.71
CA THR A 182 -2.09 -4.61 19.73
C THR A 182 -0.94 -3.77 19.17
N TYR A 183 -0.19 -4.31 18.20
CA TYR A 183 0.83 -3.55 17.50
C TYR A 183 0.20 -2.48 16.60
N PHE A 184 -0.90 -2.79 15.91
CA PHE A 184 -1.60 -1.84 15.05
C PHE A 184 -2.17 -0.66 15.85
N ASP A 185 -2.79 -0.91 17.01
CA ASP A 185 -3.32 0.14 17.88
C ASP A 185 -2.19 1.03 18.40
N TRP A 186 -1.08 0.45 18.85
CA TRP A 186 0.11 1.21 19.26
C TRP A 186 0.68 2.05 18.08
N LEU A 187 0.75 1.49 16.88
CA LEU A 187 1.20 2.21 15.68
C LEU A 187 0.32 3.43 15.41
N MET A 188 -0.99 3.27 15.57
CA MET A 188 -1.95 4.35 15.33
C MET A 188 -1.95 5.43 16.41
N ASP A 189 -1.62 5.11 17.65
CA ASP A 189 -1.82 5.99 18.80
C ASP A 189 -0.51 6.52 19.41
N GLU A 190 0.60 5.79 19.30
CA GLU A 190 1.82 6.09 20.03
C GLU A 190 3.07 6.22 19.15
N LEU A 191 3.13 5.54 17.97
CA LEU A 191 4.32 5.58 17.13
C LEU A 191 4.57 6.98 16.56
N ASP A 192 5.79 7.46 16.71
CA ASP A 192 6.28 8.64 16.00
C ASP A 192 6.52 8.32 14.51
N LEU A 193 5.50 8.57 13.68
CA LEU A 193 5.57 8.38 12.24
C LEU A 193 6.53 9.37 11.54
N VAL A 194 6.93 10.46 12.17
CA VAL A 194 7.94 11.38 11.62
C VAL A 194 9.25 10.64 11.37
N GLN A 195 9.69 9.83 12.34
CA GLN A 195 10.90 9.01 12.17
C GLN A 195 10.75 8.00 11.03
N THR A 196 9.58 7.39 10.88
CA THR A 196 9.25 6.50 9.76
C THR A 196 9.41 7.21 8.41
N TYR A 197 8.86 8.42 8.27
CA TYR A 197 8.99 9.21 7.03
C TYR A 197 10.39 9.77 6.81
N ARG A 198 11.17 10.04 7.86
CA ARG A 198 12.60 10.37 7.72
C ARG A 198 13.40 9.21 7.13
N ILE A 199 13.12 7.97 7.55
CA ILE A 199 13.74 6.76 6.97
C ILE A 199 13.29 6.61 5.52
N HIS A 200 12.01 6.76 5.23
CA HIS A 200 11.48 6.76 3.87
C HIS A 200 12.19 7.79 2.97
N LYS A 201 12.35 9.03 3.44
CA LYS A 201 13.08 10.08 2.71
C LYS A 201 14.52 9.68 2.39
N ARG A 202 15.23 9.06 3.34
CA ARG A 202 16.60 8.57 3.12
C ARG A 202 16.68 7.52 2.02
N GLN A 203 15.67 6.64 1.91
CA GLN A 203 15.62 5.68 0.82
C GLN A 203 15.40 6.36 -0.54
N LEU A 204 14.56 7.38 -0.61
CA LEU A 204 14.40 8.18 -1.84
C LEU A 204 15.69 8.90 -2.22
N GLN A 205 16.38 9.50 -1.25
CA GLN A 205 17.68 10.15 -1.46
C GLN A 205 18.73 9.17 -1.98
N LEU A 206 18.76 7.96 -1.40
CA LEU A 206 19.65 6.87 -1.84
C LEU A 206 19.37 6.49 -3.31
N LEU A 207 18.11 6.29 -3.66
CA LEU A 207 17.71 5.93 -5.02
C LEU A 207 17.96 7.04 -6.03
N GLN A 208 17.87 8.31 -5.61
CA GLN A 208 18.03 9.48 -6.47
C GLN A 208 19.50 9.84 -6.70
N TRP A 209 20.36 9.54 -5.73
CA TRP A 209 21.76 9.93 -5.76
C TRP A 209 22.48 9.49 -7.04
N ARG A 210 23.12 10.44 -7.72
CA ARG A 210 23.78 10.28 -9.03
C ARG A 210 22.84 9.81 -10.16
N SER A 211 21.54 10.03 -10.00
CA SER A 211 20.54 9.73 -11.03
C SER A 211 19.89 11.02 -11.52
N GLU A 212 19.14 10.95 -12.63
CA GLU A 212 18.30 12.07 -13.09
C GLU A 212 17.30 12.45 -12.01
N ARG A 213 17.25 13.74 -11.64
CA ARG A 213 16.28 14.27 -10.69
C ARG A 213 14.93 14.48 -11.36
N LYS A 214 13.90 13.92 -10.77
CA LYS A 214 12.49 14.11 -11.16
C LYS A 214 11.64 14.19 -9.88
N PRO A 215 10.54 14.95 -9.90
CA PRO A 215 9.57 14.88 -8.82
C PRO A 215 9.13 13.43 -8.58
N TRP A 216 9.03 13.03 -7.32
CA TRP A 216 8.59 11.70 -6.96
C TRP A 216 7.07 11.60 -6.92
N ALA A 217 6.51 10.56 -7.53
CA ALA A 217 5.14 10.12 -7.30
C ALA A 217 5.18 8.86 -6.42
N LEU A 218 4.73 9.00 -5.18
CA LEU A 218 4.91 8.06 -4.08
C LEU A 218 3.57 7.44 -3.70
N LYS A 219 3.38 6.17 -3.99
CA LYS A 219 2.10 5.51 -3.74
C LYS A 219 2.17 4.57 -2.55
N TYR A 220 1.26 4.75 -1.63
CA TYR A 220 0.88 3.77 -0.62
C TYR A 220 -0.48 4.15 -0.04
N PRO A 221 -1.49 3.26 -0.08
CA PRO A 221 -2.82 3.60 0.43
C PRO A 221 -2.79 4.13 1.85
N ASN A 222 -1.99 3.49 2.71
CA ASN A 222 -1.93 3.81 4.13
C ASN A 222 -1.11 5.08 4.46
N HIS A 223 -0.60 5.83 3.48
CA HIS A 223 -0.06 7.18 3.74
C HIS A 223 -1.08 8.09 4.43
N VAL A 224 -2.37 7.80 4.31
CA VAL A 224 -3.46 8.55 4.96
C VAL A 224 -3.36 8.58 6.49
N ILE A 225 -2.60 7.69 7.12
CA ILE A 225 -2.44 7.69 8.57
C ILE A 225 -1.39 8.70 9.07
N GLY A 226 -0.49 9.17 8.19
CA GLY A 226 0.66 10.00 8.54
C GLY A 226 0.75 11.31 7.73
N LEU A 227 -0.37 11.93 7.37
CA LEU A 227 -0.42 13.14 6.53
C LEU A 227 0.31 14.34 7.15
N ASN A 228 0.16 14.56 8.45
CA ASN A 228 0.86 15.64 9.15
C ASN A 228 2.37 15.36 9.25
N GLU A 229 2.74 14.12 9.51
CA GLU A 229 4.11 13.67 9.64
C GLU A 229 4.85 13.70 8.29
N ILE A 230 4.13 13.43 7.19
CA ILE A 230 4.64 13.65 5.84
C ILE A 230 4.96 15.15 5.64
N LEU A 231 4.07 16.06 6.01
CA LEU A 231 4.31 17.51 5.88
C LEU A 231 5.44 18.00 6.77
N GLU A 232 5.70 17.38 7.91
CA GLU A 232 6.87 17.71 8.73
C GLU A 232 8.19 17.36 8.04
N VAL A 233 8.23 16.23 7.34
CA VAL A 233 9.43 15.73 6.64
C VAL A 233 9.57 16.31 5.22
N HIS A 234 8.44 16.58 4.56
CA HIS A 234 8.30 17.13 3.22
C HIS A 234 7.30 18.30 3.24
N PRO A 235 7.72 19.51 3.63
CA PRO A 235 6.80 20.66 3.77
C PRO A 235 6.11 21.08 2.48
N ASP A 236 6.70 20.75 1.34
CA ASP A 236 6.23 20.99 -0.03
C ASP A 236 5.36 19.84 -0.59
N ALA A 237 5.17 18.75 0.16
CA ALA A 237 4.41 17.59 -0.29
C ALA A 237 2.98 17.95 -0.73
N ARG A 238 2.54 17.29 -1.80
CA ARG A 238 1.19 17.34 -2.35
C ARG A 238 0.52 15.98 -2.21
N PHE A 239 -0.79 15.96 -1.98
CA PHE A 239 -1.54 14.75 -1.75
C PHE A 239 -2.60 14.56 -2.83
N VAL A 240 -2.70 13.35 -3.36
CA VAL A 240 -3.78 12.93 -4.25
C VAL A 240 -4.45 11.72 -3.61
N MET A 241 -5.73 11.83 -3.31
CA MET A 241 -6.47 10.84 -2.54
C MET A 241 -7.68 10.32 -3.31
N THR A 242 -7.71 9.00 -3.53
CA THR A 242 -8.87 8.33 -4.15
C THR A 242 -9.91 7.95 -3.11
N HIS A 243 -11.19 8.15 -3.46
CA HIS A 243 -12.34 7.80 -2.63
C HIS A 243 -13.21 6.75 -3.31
N ARG A 244 -13.69 5.78 -2.54
CA ARG A 244 -14.60 4.73 -3.00
C ARG A 244 -15.50 4.30 -1.84
N ASP A 245 -16.64 3.68 -2.17
CA ASP A 245 -17.59 3.11 -1.19
C ASP A 245 -16.86 2.24 -0.14
N PRO A 246 -16.90 2.62 1.16
CA PRO A 246 -16.25 1.88 2.24
C PRO A 246 -16.77 0.44 2.38
N ALA A 247 -18.02 0.16 2.02
CA ALA A 247 -18.58 -1.19 2.06
C ALA A 247 -17.84 -2.10 1.07
N GLN A 248 -17.58 -1.59 -0.14
CA GLN A 248 -16.81 -2.32 -1.15
C GLN A 248 -15.33 -2.44 -0.79
N VAL A 249 -14.77 -1.38 -0.22
CA VAL A 249 -13.39 -1.38 0.31
C VAL A 249 -13.24 -2.49 1.35
N LEU A 250 -14.14 -2.54 2.36
CA LEU A 250 -14.11 -3.52 3.45
C LEU A 250 -14.21 -4.96 2.95
N ALA A 251 -15.15 -5.26 2.07
CA ALA A 251 -15.29 -6.61 1.53
C ALA A 251 -14.01 -7.04 0.78
N SER A 252 -13.43 -6.13 -0.01
CA SER A 252 -12.22 -6.39 -0.79
C SER A 252 -10.96 -6.54 0.07
N ILE A 253 -10.75 -5.66 1.07
CA ILE A 253 -9.58 -5.74 1.94
C ILE A 253 -9.67 -6.96 2.86
N SER A 254 -10.86 -7.34 3.32
CA SER A 254 -11.07 -8.54 4.13
C SER A 254 -10.66 -9.80 3.36
N LYS A 255 -11.06 -9.93 2.08
CA LYS A 255 -10.62 -11.05 1.23
C LYS A 255 -9.10 -11.08 1.06
N MET A 256 -8.49 -9.94 0.77
CA MET A 256 -7.05 -9.85 0.62
C MET A 256 -6.32 -10.25 1.91
N THR A 257 -6.74 -9.70 3.05
CA THR A 257 -6.17 -10.00 4.38
C THR A 257 -6.32 -11.48 4.74
N HIS A 258 -7.50 -12.07 4.54
CA HIS A 258 -7.73 -13.49 4.75
C HIS A 258 -6.72 -14.34 3.96
N ASN A 259 -6.55 -14.07 2.67
CA ASN A 259 -5.62 -14.80 1.81
C ASN A 259 -4.15 -14.62 2.27
N LEU A 260 -3.76 -13.40 2.66
CA LEU A 260 -2.40 -13.12 3.12
C LEU A 260 -2.08 -13.83 4.44
N ARG A 261 -2.99 -13.80 5.41
CA ARG A 261 -2.84 -14.46 6.71
C ARG A 261 -2.86 -15.99 6.58
N SER A 262 -3.76 -16.56 5.77
CA SER A 262 -3.89 -18.01 5.56
C SER A 262 -2.61 -18.68 5.08
N ARG A 263 -1.76 -17.98 4.36
CA ARG A 263 -0.48 -18.52 3.86
C ARG A 263 0.56 -18.72 4.95
N ARG A 264 0.37 -18.12 6.13
CA ARG A 264 1.33 -18.06 7.22
C ARG A 264 0.81 -18.68 8.52
N CYS A 265 -0.51 -18.76 8.68
CA CYS A 265 -1.14 -19.33 9.85
C CYS A 265 -0.94 -20.85 9.97
N ALA A 266 -0.96 -21.34 11.20
CA ALA A 266 -0.90 -22.78 11.53
C ALA A 266 -2.23 -23.52 11.34
N GLY A 267 -3.33 -22.79 11.21
CA GLY A 267 -4.68 -23.32 11.03
C GLY A 267 -5.56 -22.43 10.19
N PRO A 268 -6.85 -22.73 10.08
CA PRO A 268 -7.80 -21.91 9.35
C PRO A 268 -7.91 -20.52 9.98
N VAL A 269 -7.97 -19.49 9.13
CA VAL A 269 -8.18 -18.10 9.55
C VAL A 269 -9.68 -17.85 9.64
N ASP A 270 -10.16 -17.36 10.79
CA ASP A 270 -11.57 -17.01 10.97
C ASP A 270 -11.92 -15.76 10.16
N MET A 271 -12.83 -15.92 9.19
CA MET A 271 -13.27 -14.82 8.32
C MET A 271 -13.98 -13.71 9.09
N HIS A 272 -14.76 -14.04 10.14
CA HIS A 272 -15.44 -13.03 10.94
C HIS A 272 -14.44 -12.24 11.81
N GLU A 273 -13.37 -12.85 12.29
CA GLU A 273 -12.28 -12.15 12.96
C GLU A 273 -11.59 -11.18 11.99
N VAL A 274 -11.29 -11.63 10.77
CA VAL A 274 -10.75 -10.75 9.72
C VAL A 274 -11.69 -9.58 9.43
N GLY A 275 -13.00 -9.82 9.37
CA GLY A 275 -13.98 -8.75 9.17
C GLY A 275 -13.93 -7.69 10.27
N ARG A 276 -13.88 -8.12 11.54
CA ARG A 276 -13.77 -7.20 12.69
C ARG A 276 -12.46 -6.41 12.66
N ASP A 277 -11.34 -7.08 12.41
CA ASP A 277 -10.02 -6.44 12.31
C ASP A 277 -10.00 -5.40 11.17
N MET A 278 -10.56 -5.72 10.01
CA MET A 278 -10.57 -4.80 8.87
C MET A 278 -11.57 -3.66 9.02
N LEU A 279 -12.68 -3.86 9.72
CA LEU A 279 -13.59 -2.78 10.07
C LEU A 279 -12.90 -1.77 10.98
N HIS A 280 -12.19 -2.24 12.01
CA HIS A 280 -11.38 -1.38 12.89
C HIS A 280 -10.29 -0.66 12.09
N PHE A 281 -9.54 -1.37 11.26
CA PHE A 281 -8.49 -0.83 10.41
C PHE A 281 -9.01 0.31 9.51
N ILE A 282 -10.09 0.09 8.76
CA ILE A 282 -10.66 1.11 7.86
C ILE A 282 -11.25 2.28 8.65
N GLN A 283 -11.87 2.04 9.81
CA GLN A 283 -12.37 3.12 10.68
C GLN A 283 -11.23 4.05 11.10
N ARG A 284 -10.10 3.50 11.57
CA ARG A 284 -8.93 4.29 11.98
C ARG A 284 -8.38 5.13 10.82
N HIS A 285 -8.36 4.57 9.59
CA HIS A 285 -7.95 5.31 8.39
C HIS A 285 -8.92 6.45 8.06
N VAL A 286 -10.22 6.20 8.09
CA VAL A 286 -11.25 7.23 7.86
C VAL A 286 -11.15 8.33 8.90
N ASP A 287 -10.95 8.01 10.17
CA ASP A 287 -10.80 9.01 11.24
C ASP A 287 -9.60 9.93 11.00
N ARG A 288 -8.46 9.38 10.54
CA ARG A 288 -7.27 10.17 10.16
C ARG A 288 -7.54 11.07 8.95
N ILE A 289 -8.17 10.54 7.91
CA ILE A 289 -8.57 11.33 6.72
C ILE A 289 -9.48 12.49 7.12
N MET A 290 -10.54 12.21 7.89
CA MET A 290 -11.52 13.22 8.30
C MET A 290 -10.93 14.27 9.25
N THR A 291 -9.97 13.89 10.07
CA THR A 291 -9.26 14.80 10.98
C THR A 291 -8.34 15.73 10.18
N PHE A 292 -7.57 15.19 9.25
CA PHE A 292 -6.68 15.98 8.41
C PHE A 292 -7.46 16.96 7.49
N ASP A 293 -8.53 16.47 6.87
CA ASP A 293 -9.38 17.28 5.97
C ASP A 293 -9.95 18.54 6.67
N ARG A 294 -10.33 18.39 7.93
CA ARG A 294 -10.82 19.52 8.75
C ARG A 294 -9.70 20.42 9.31
N GLY A 295 -8.46 19.97 9.22
CA GLY A 295 -7.28 20.69 9.68
C GLY A 295 -6.81 21.78 8.72
N PRO A 296 -5.77 22.54 9.10
CA PRO A 296 -5.28 23.67 8.31
C PRO A 296 -4.71 23.29 6.95
N PHE A 297 -4.33 22.04 6.77
CA PHE A 297 -3.69 21.54 5.54
C PHE A 297 -4.61 20.69 4.65
N GLY A 298 -5.90 20.53 4.99
CA GLY A 298 -6.86 19.78 4.18
C GLY A 298 -6.93 20.23 2.73
N HIS A 299 -6.74 21.54 2.48
CA HIS A 299 -6.70 22.12 1.13
C HIS A 299 -5.54 21.61 0.25
N ARG A 300 -4.53 20.93 0.80
CA ARG A 300 -3.41 20.33 0.04
C ARG A 300 -3.75 18.99 -0.60
N VAL A 301 -4.94 18.45 -0.33
CA VAL A 301 -5.40 17.19 -0.88
C VAL A 301 -6.22 17.41 -2.15
N ILE A 302 -5.81 16.80 -3.24
CA ILE A 302 -6.60 16.68 -4.47
C ILE A 302 -7.42 15.39 -4.35
N HIS A 303 -8.74 15.52 -4.27
CA HIS A 303 -9.66 14.39 -4.12
C HIS A 303 -10.07 13.85 -5.49
N ILE A 304 -10.00 12.53 -5.66
CA ILE A 304 -10.35 11.81 -6.88
C ILE A 304 -11.48 10.81 -6.56
N ASP A 305 -12.58 10.94 -7.27
CA ASP A 305 -13.64 9.94 -7.25
C ASP A 305 -13.21 8.71 -8.06
N TYR A 306 -13.21 7.53 -7.42
CA TYR A 306 -12.89 6.26 -8.07
C TYR A 306 -13.77 5.98 -9.30
N TYR A 307 -15.05 6.31 -9.24
CA TYR A 307 -15.99 6.02 -10.32
C TYR A 307 -15.78 6.96 -11.52
N ALA A 308 -15.46 8.22 -11.27
CA ALA A 308 -15.06 9.15 -12.31
C ALA A 308 -13.72 8.71 -12.95
N LEU A 309 -12.75 8.27 -12.13
CA LEU A 309 -11.47 7.77 -12.58
C LEU A 309 -11.58 6.56 -13.54
N ILE A 310 -12.47 5.61 -13.23
CA ILE A 310 -12.68 4.46 -14.12
C ILE A 310 -13.55 4.76 -15.35
N ALA A 311 -14.37 5.82 -15.29
CA ALA A 311 -15.19 6.27 -16.42
C ALA A 311 -14.36 7.01 -17.47
N ASP A 312 -13.51 7.93 -17.04
CA ASP A 312 -12.66 8.74 -17.92
C ASP A 312 -11.29 9.01 -17.27
N PRO A 313 -10.35 8.05 -17.37
CA PRO A 313 -9.03 8.15 -16.76
C PRO A 313 -8.23 9.37 -17.25
N VAL A 314 -8.35 9.72 -18.53
CA VAL A 314 -7.61 10.84 -19.11
C VAL A 314 -8.09 12.18 -18.54
N ARG A 315 -9.41 12.35 -18.42
CA ARG A 315 -10.01 13.53 -17.80
C ARG A 315 -9.55 13.67 -16.36
N GLU A 316 -9.59 12.60 -15.58
CA GLU A 316 -9.20 12.64 -14.17
C GLU A 316 -7.68 12.91 -14.00
N MET A 317 -6.84 12.36 -14.87
CA MET A 317 -5.42 12.73 -14.92
C MET A 317 -5.22 14.23 -15.21
N ARG A 318 -5.98 14.80 -16.17
CA ARG A 318 -5.93 16.25 -16.45
C ARG A 318 -6.40 17.09 -15.27
N MET A 319 -7.44 16.66 -14.57
CA MET A 319 -7.93 17.35 -13.38
C MET A 319 -6.91 17.34 -12.26
N MET A 320 -6.29 16.20 -12.03
CA MET A 320 -5.23 16.02 -11.04
C MET A 320 -4.00 16.89 -11.36
N HIS A 321 -3.50 16.86 -12.62
CA HIS A 321 -2.38 17.72 -13.04
C HIS A 321 -2.69 19.21 -12.85
N ARG A 322 -3.91 19.63 -13.18
CA ARG A 322 -4.36 21.00 -12.92
C ARG A 322 -4.33 21.34 -11.42
N GLY A 323 -4.79 20.41 -10.57
CA GLY A 323 -4.70 20.54 -9.11
C GLY A 323 -3.26 20.62 -8.60
N LEU A 324 -2.33 19.96 -9.28
CA LEU A 324 -0.89 20.05 -9.03
C LEU A 324 -0.25 21.31 -9.63
N GLY A 325 -1.00 22.14 -10.38
CA GLY A 325 -0.48 23.35 -11.04
C GLY A 325 0.40 23.04 -12.25
N ILE A 326 0.22 21.90 -12.90
CA ILE A 326 0.95 21.48 -14.09
C ILE A 326 -0.01 21.15 -15.25
N ASP A 327 0.46 21.32 -16.49
CA ASP A 327 -0.29 20.92 -17.67
C ASP A 327 -0.16 19.43 -17.94
N THR A 328 -1.16 18.85 -18.62
CA THR A 328 -1.09 17.48 -19.12
C THR A 328 -0.65 17.51 -20.57
N PRO A 329 0.55 17.04 -20.90
CA PRO A 329 0.97 16.88 -22.28
C PRO A 329 0.09 15.89 -23.05
N ASP A 330 -0.06 16.07 -24.37
CA ASP A 330 -0.93 15.21 -25.19
C ASP A 330 -0.43 13.75 -25.20
N ASP A 331 0.88 13.53 -25.24
CA ASP A 331 1.50 12.20 -25.19
C ASP A 331 1.17 11.44 -23.90
N VAL A 332 1.00 12.13 -22.78
CA VAL A 332 0.54 11.52 -21.50
C VAL A 332 -0.91 11.03 -21.64
N GLY A 333 -1.79 11.84 -22.23
CA GLY A 333 -3.18 11.45 -22.49
C GLY A 333 -3.27 10.22 -23.41
N GLU A 334 -2.46 10.19 -24.47
CA GLU A 334 -2.35 9.05 -25.39
C GLU A 334 -1.81 7.80 -24.69
N ALA A 335 -0.74 7.93 -23.90
CA ALA A 335 -0.15 6.82 -23.15
C ALA A 335 -1.10 6.23 -22.10
N VAL A 336 -1.89 7.08 -21.41
CA VAL A 336 -2.94 6.65 -20.49
C VAL A 336 -4.03 5.88 -21.23
N SER A 337 -4.51 6.41 -22.37
CA SER A 337 -5.53 5.74 -23.20
C SER A 337 -5.07 4.39 -23.71
N ALA A 338 -3.85 4.31 -24.22
CA ALA A 338 -3.25 3.08 -24.73
C ALA A 338 -3.09 2.03 -23.61
N TRP A 339 -2.63 2.47 -22.41
CA TRP A 339 -2.49 1.55 -21.28
C TRP A 339 -3.85 1.02 -20.81
N CYS A 340 -4.89 1.86 -20.72
CA CYS A 340 -6.24 1.44 -20.37
C CYS A 340 -6.83 0.44 -21.38
N ALA A 341 -6.60 0.64 -22.67
CA ALA A 341 -7.04 -0.28 -23.72
C ALA A 341 -6.35 -1.66 -23.58
N ALA A 342 -5.06 -1.67 -23.22
CA ALA A 342 -4.29 -2.90 -23.01
C ALA A 342 -4.62 -3.61 -21.67
N ASN A 343 -5.20 -2.90 -20.69
CA ASN A 343 -5.52 -3.43 -19.37
C ASN A 343 -7.01 -3.21 -19.02
N PRO A 344 -7.95 -3.81 -19.75
CA PRO A 344 -9.37 -3.59 -19.51
C PRO A 344 -9.79 -4.13 -18.14
N LYS A 345 -10.72 -3.43 -17.49
CA LYS A 345 -11.30 -3.83 -16.21
C LYS A 345 -11.85 -5.27 -16.32
N ASN A 346 -11.58 -6.10 -15.33
CA ASN A 346 -11.95 -7.52 -15.26
C ASN A 346 -11.23 -8.47 -16.25
N ALA A 347 -10.24 -8.04 -17.01
CA ALA A 347 -9.44 -8.93 -17.85
C ALA A 347 -8.78 -10.08 -17.06
N ARG A 348 -8.55 -9.87 -15.76
CA ARG A 348 -7.89 -10.81 -14.85
C ARG A 348 -8.87 -11.56 -13.92
N GLY A 349 -10.16 -11.60 -14.26
CA GLY A 349 -11.20 -12.29 -13.50
C GLY A 349 -12.05 -11.36 -12.63
N ARG A 350 -13.18 -11.92 -12.14
CA ARG A 350 -14.06 -11.25 -11.17
C ARG A 350 -13.70 -11.69 -9.77
N ASN A 351 -13.64 -10.75 -8.87
CA ASN A 351 -13.55 -11.04 -7.45
C ASN A 351 -14.95 -11.16 -6.87
N ASP A 352 -15.28 -12.35 -6.38
CA ASP A 352 -16.50 -12.59 -5.63
C ASP A 352 -16.21 -12.49 -4.13
N TYR A 353 -16.76 -11.48 -3.49
CA TYR A 353 -16.67 -11.24 -2.05
C TYR A 353 -17.85 -10.38 -1.57
N SER A 354 -18.32 -10.66 -0.38
CA SER A 354 -19.40 -9.90 0.27
C SER A 354 -19.04 -9.61 1.73
N LEU A 355 -19.62 -8.55 2.29
CA LEU A 355 -19.49 -8.22 3.71
C LEU A 355 -19.96 -9.36 4.61
N ALA A 356 -21.06 -10.03 4.23
CA ALA A 356 -21.67 -11.12 5.00
C ALA A 356 -20.70 -12.31 5.21
N GLN A 357 -19.82 -12.63 4.22
CA GLN A 357 -18.79 -13.66 4.38
C GLN A 357 -17.83 -13.36 5.54
N TYR A 358 -17.67 -12.09 5.87
CA TYR A 358 -16.79 -11.61 6.94
C TYR A 358 -17.57 -11.17 8.20
N GLY A 359 -18.84 -11.60 8.32
CA GLY A 359 -19.69 -11.29 9.48
C GLY A 359 -20.02 -9.80 9.63
N LEU A 360 -19.96 -9.02 8.54
CA LEU A 360 -20.27 -7.60 8.54
C LEU A 360 -21.65 -7.35 7.91
N ASP A 361 -22.45 -6.51 8.58
CA ASP A 361 -23.74 -6.07 8.09
C ASP A 361 -23.60 -4.80 7.23
N ALA A 362 -24.17 -4.83 6.03
CA ALA A 362 -24.03 -3.75 5.06
C ALA A 362 -24.70 -2.43 5.54
N ALA A 363 -25.83 -2.52 6.25
CA ALA A 363 -26.51 -1.33 6.77
C ALA A 363 -25.69 -0.65 7.87
N SER A 364 -25.17 -1.44 8.82
CA SER A 364 -24.30 -0.95 9.89
C SER A 364 -23.02 -0.33 9.36
N VAL A 365 -22.43 -0.92 8.30
CA VAL A 365 -21.24 -0.35 7.63
C VAL A 365 -21.56 0.97 6.95
N ALA A 366 -22.68 1.05 6.22
CA ALA A 366 -23.10 2.28 5.55
C ALA A 366 -23.39 3.41 6.57
N GLU A 367 -24.07 3.09 7.66
CA GLU A 367 -24.32 4.04 8.75
C GLU A 367 -23.03 4.59 9.35
N ARG A 368 -22.08 3.70 9.66
CA ARG A 368 -20.77 4.03 10.25
C ARG A 368 -19.97 5.01 9.41
N PHE A 369 -19.97 4.87 8.09
CA PHE A 369 -19.20 5.70 7.19
C PHE A 369 -19.99 6.83 6.50
N THR A 370 -21.23 7.09 6.94
CA THR A 370 -22.11 8.13 6.36
C THR A 370 -21.43 9.51 6.31
N ALA A 371 -20.72 9.91 7.37
CA ALA A 371 -20.05 11.21 7.44
C ALA A 371 -18.93 11.34 6.39
N TYR A 372 -18.15 10.28 6.19
CA TYR A 372 -17.11 10.21 5.17
C TYR A 372 -17.70 10.26 3.75
N MET A 373 -18.71 9.43 3.49
CA MET A 373 -19.39 9.38 2.18
C MET A 373 -20.00 10.73 1.81
N ARG A 374 -20.66 11.40 2.75
CA ARG A 374 -21.21 12.74 2.53
C ARG A 374 -20.14 13.80 2.31
N ARG A 375 -19.03 13.76 3.09
CA ARG A 375 -17.97 14.77 2.99
C ARG A 375 -17.27 14.74 1.62
N PHE A 376 -17.08 13.55 1.06
CA PHE A 376 -16.34 13.36 -0.19
C PHE A 376 -17.23 12.99 -1.38
N ASP A 377 -18.55 13.13 -1.25
CA ASP A 377 -19.56 12.76 -2.28
C ASP A 377 -19.36 11.35 -2.86
N VAL A 378 -19.07 10.39 -1.96
CA VAL A 378 -18.85 9.00 -2.35
C VAL A 378 -20.19 8.28 -2.45
N PRO A 379 -20.63 7.86 -3.65
CA PRO A 379 -21.88 7.11 -3.80
C PRO A 379 -21.69 5.65 -3.36
N PRO A 380 -22.78 4.93 -3.03
CA PRO A 380 -22.76 3.48 -2.93
C PRO A 380 -22.24 2.86 -4.24
N GLU A 381 -21.49 1.74 -4.16
CA GLU A 381 -20.81 1.11 -5.30
C GLU A 381 -21.68 0.95 -6.54
N ARG A 382 -22.93 0.46 -6.37
CA ARG A 382 -23.85 0.25 -7.49
C ARG A 382 -24.20 1.55 -8.21
N GLU A 383 -24.45 2.60 -7.45
CA GLU A 383 -24.75 3.92 -8.00
C GLU A 383 -23.50 4.52 -8.68
N GLY A 384 -22.35 4.41 -8.05
CA GLY A 384 -21.07 4.86 -8.63
C GLY A 384 -20.75 4.17 -9.94
N LEU A 385 -20.92 2.85 -10.01
CA LEU A 385 -20.74 2.09 -11.26
C LEU A 385 -21.77 2.44 -12.33
N ALA A 386 -23.00 2.76 -11.94
CA ALA A 386 -24.02 3.26 -12.86
C ALA A 386 -23.61 4.61 -13.47
N ARG A 387 -23.16 5.55 -12.64
CA ARG A 387 -22.64 6.86 -13.08
C ARG A 387 -21.44 6.70 -14.04
N ALA A 388 -20.57 5.71 -13.76
CA ALA A 388 -19.42 5.38 -14.60
C ALA A 388 -19.75 4.62 -15.90
N GLY A 389 -21.02 4.25 -16.16
CA GLY A 389 -21.40 3.42 -17.31
C GLY A 389 -20.78 2.02 -17.32
N THR A 390 -20.35 1.52 -16.15
CA THR A 390 -19.60 0.25 -16.00
C THR A 390 -20.36 -0.80 -15.18
N LEU A 391 -21.71 -0.72 -15.11
CA LEU A 391 -22.50 -1.74 -14.45
C LEU A 391 -22.29 -3.10 -15.12
N PRO A 392 -22.08 -4.17 -14.34
CA PRO A 392 -22.00 -5.52 -14.88
C PRO A 392 -23.32 -5.90 -15.55
N SER A 393 -23.27 -6.46 -16.76
CA SER A 393 -24.43 -7.06 -17.42
C SER A 393 -24.80 -8.36 -16.67
N GLY A 394 -25.82 -8.32 -15.82
CA GLY A 394 -26.34 -9.49 -15.09
C GLY A 394 -26.87 -9.13 -13.70
N PRO A 395 -27.76 -9.96 -13.13
CA PRO A 395 -28.28 -9.70 -11.80
C PRO A 395 -27.16 -9.78 -10.76
N VAL A 396 -26.90 -8.69 -10.06
CA VAL A 396 -26.13 -8.69 -8.83
C VAL A 396 -26.99 -9.41 -7.80
N HIS A 397 -26.57 -10.57 -7.33
CA HIS A 397 -27.27 -11.27 -6.25
C HIS A 397 -27.30 -10.35 -5.03
N ALA A 398 -28.40 -9.64 -4.86
CA ALA A 398 -28.83 -9.14 -3.56
C ALA A 398 -29.13 -10.41 -2.76
N GLY A 399 -28.38 -10.67 -1.70
CA GLY A 399 -28.62 -11.81 -0.82
C GLY A 399 -30.08 -11.83 -0.38
N ASN A 400 -30.81 -12.83 -0.83
CA ASN A 400 -32.18 -13.07 -0.40
C ASN A 400 -32.09 -13.77 0.97
N PRO A 401 -32.67 -13.23 2.05
CA PRO A 401 -32.75 -13.93 3.32
C PRO A 401 -33.91 -14.93 3.22
N GLY A 402 -33.64 -16.17 2.90
CA GLY A 402 -34.61 -17.24 3.01
C GLY A 402 -34.73 -18.18 1.82
N SER A 403 -33.82 -19.14 1.73
CA SER A 403 -34.16 -20.45 1.17
C SER A 403 -33.26 -21.49 1.86
N ASN A 404 -33.81 -22.11 2.89
CA ASN A 404 -33.40 -23.41 3.37
C ASN A 404 -33.89 -24.44 2.35
N ASP A 405 -32.99 -24.99 1.54
CA ASP A 405 -33.19 -26.27 0.87
C ASP A 405 -32.05 -27.21 1.24
N PRO A 406 -32.40 -28.45 1.66
CA PRO A 406 -31.40 -29.40 2.15
C PRO A 406 -30.68 -30.04 0.97
N VAL A 407 -29.34 -30.00 1.03
CA VAL A 407 -28.46 -30.73 0.11
C VAL A 407 -28.58 -32.23 0.40
N SER A 408 -29.16 -32.97 -0.53
CA SER A 408 -29.06 -34.42 -0.60
C SER A 408 -27.70 -34.78 -1.20
N ALA A 409 -26.96 -35.60 -0.44
CA ALA A 409 -25.80 -36.32 -0.94
C ALA A 409 -26.20 -37.47 -1.90
N PRO A 410 -25.34 -37.98 -2.78
CA PRO A 410 -24.37 -39.03 -2.44
C PRO A 410 -22.92 -38.63 -2.58
#